data_c8ff0290e1b12c9d1939446cedba252b
#
_entry.id   c8ff0290e1b12c9d1939446cedba252b
#
_cell.length_a   1.000
_cell.length_b   1.000
_cell.length_c   1.000
_cell.angle_alpha   90.00
_cell.angle_beta   90.00
_cell.angle_gamma   90.00
#
_symmetry.space_group_name_H-M   'P 1'
#
loop_
_entity.id
_entity.type
_entity.pdbx_description
1 polymer ?
#
loop_
_entity_poly.entity_id
_entity_poly.type
_entity_poly.pdbx_seq_one_letter_code
_entity_poly.pdbx_strand_id
1 'polypeptide(L)'
;MSTRSARALVLEKPRTLVARELAVPELGGEDALLRVEACGLCGTDHEQYTGHLPGGFAFVPGHETIGVIEAIGAEAASRWGVACGDRVAVEVFQSCRVCDACRAGAYQRCERHGLGDMYGYIPVDRPPGLWGGYAQTQYLGPDAIVHRVPDVLDPVVATLFNPLGAGVRWAVTVPGTRAGDVVAVLGPGVRGLSASAAAKEAGAAFVMVTGRGRRDAERLAVAGDFGADLVVDVTEADPVRALRDATGGLAEVVVDVTAKAPEALAQAIALARPAGTVVVAGT
;
A
#
# COMPACT_ATOMS: atom_id res chain seq x y z
N MET A 1 -16.14 -14.99 -33.60
CA MET A 1 -15.93 -13.61 -33.16
C MET A 1 -14.54 -13.59 -32.48
N SER A 2 -13.64 -12.70 -32.89
CA SER A 2 -12.31 -12.59 -32.23
C SER A 2 -12.55 -12.08 -30.81
N THR A 3 -12.26 -12.90 -29.81
CA THR A 3 -12.30 -12.46 -28.40
C THR A 3 -11.17 -11.45 -28.22
N ARG A 4 -11.52 -10.26 -27.73
CA ARG A 4 -10.53 -9.24 -27.36
C ARG A 4 -9.60 -9.83 -26.31
N SER A 5 -8.29 -9.62 -26.44
CA SER A 5 -7.28 -9.98 -25.45
C SER A 5 -6.57 -8.74 -24.89
N ALA A 6 -5.97 -8.89 -23.72
CA ALA A 6 -5.12 -7.92 -23.11
C ALA A 6 -3.79 -8.57 -22.69
N ARG A 7 -2.69 -7.89 -22.96
CA ARG A 7 -1.38 -8.35 -22.53
C ARG A 7 -1.19 -8.09 -21.03
N ALA A 8 -0.76 -9.12 -20.32
CA ALA A 8 -0.46 -9.09 -18.90
C ALA A 8 0.88 -9.76 -18.59
N LEU A 9 1.53 -9.36 -17.53
CA LEU A 9 2.68 -10.04 -16.98
C LEU A 9 2.20 -11.04 -15.93
N VAL A 10 2.46 -12.32 -16.14
CA VAL A 10 2.06 -13.40 -15.22
C VAL A 10 3.28 -13.90 -14.48
N LEU A 11 3.24 -13.92 -13.16
CA LEU A 11 4.25 -14.55 -12.33
C LEU A 11 3.92 -16.05 -12.21
N GLU A 12 4.55 -16.87 -13.06
CA GLU A 12 4.27 -18.30 -13.17
C GLU A 12 4.95 -19.16 -12.09
N LYS A 13 6.09 -18.71 -11.60
CA LYS A 13 6.86 -19.30 -10.50
C LYS A 13 7.90 -18.29 -10.01
N PRO A 14 8.59 -18.55 -8.90
CA PRO A 14 9.62 -17.63 -8.41
C PRO A 14 10.58 -17.20 -9.53
N ARG A 15 10.80 -15.88 -9.63
CA ARG A 15 11.71 -15.23 -10.59
C ARG A 15 11.35 -15.44 -12.07
N THR A 16 10.11 -15.86 -12.37
CA THR A 16 9.66 -16.10 -13.74
C THR A 16 8.40 -15.31 -14.03
N LEU A 17 8.59 -14.10 -14.57
CA LEU A 17 7.54 -13.21 -15.01
C LEU A 17 7.44 -13.29 -16.55
N VAL A 18 6.29 -13.70 -17.07
CA VAL A 18 6.07 -13.98 -18.49
C VAL A 18 4.93 -13.12 -19.03
N ALA A 19 5.14 -12.52 -20.20
CA ALA A 19 4.07 -11.82 -20.90
C ALA A 19 3.10 -12.84 -21.52
N ARG A 20 1.80 -12.70 -21.24
CA ARG A 20 0.73 -13.54 -21.76
C ARG A 20 -0.42 -12.67 -22.31
N GLU A 21 -1.10 -13.19 -23.31
CA GLU A 21 -2.39 -12.65 -23.77
C GLU A 21 -3.51 -13.36 -23.01
N LEU A 22 -4.29 -12.60 -22.24
CA LEU A 22 -5.44 -13.09 -21.50
C LEU A 22 -6.71 -12.55 -22.13
N ALA A 23 -7.76 -13.39 -22.19
CA ALA A 23 -9.04 -12.98 -22.72
C ALA A 23 -9.68 -11.88 -21.88
N VAL A 24 -10.14 -10.81 -22.52
CA VAL A 24 -10.93 -9.77 -21.85
C VAL A 24 -12.36 -10.31 -21.72
N PRO A 25 -12.94 -10.33 -20.49
CA PRO A 25 -14.28 -10.87 -20.28
C PRO A 25 -15.36 -9.98 -20.84
N GLU A 26 -16.52 -10.57 -21.12
CA GLU A 26 -17.77 -9.84 -21.20
C GLU A 26 -18.19 -9.43 -19.78
N LEU A 27 -18.68 -8.20 -19.63
CA LEU A 27 -19.10 -7.67 -18.33
C LEU A 27 -20.56 -8.00 -18.04
N GLY A 28 -20.81 -8.29 -16.76
CA GLY A 28 -22.14 -8.24 -16.17
C GLY A 28 -22.54 -6.83 -15.71
N GLY A 29 -23.60 -6.76 -14.92
CA GLY A 29 -24.07 -5.48 -14.35
C GLY A 29 -23.20 -4.97 -13.19
N GLU A 30 -22.48 -5.85 -12.50
CA GLU A 30 -21.80 -5.56 -11.25
C GLU A 30 -20.29 -5.37 -11.34
N ASP A 31 -19.69 -5.48 -12.53
CA ASP A 31 -18.25 -5.49 -12.79
C ASP A 31 -17.82 -4.39 -13.74
N ALA A 32 -16.50 -4.20 -13.87
CA ALA A 32 -15.91 -3.22 -14.77
C ALA A 32 -14.58 -3.70 -15.35
N LEU A 33 -14.16 -3.04 -16.41
CA LEU A 33 -12.81 -3.10 -16.97
C LEU A 33 -12.11 -1.76 -16.74
N LEU A 34 -10.89 -1.83 -16.26
CA LEU A 34 -10.01 -0.69 -16.06
C LEU A 34 -8.89 -0.75 -17.08
N ARG A 35 -8.74 0.27 -17.92
CA ARG A 35 -7.53 0.49 -18.71
C ARG A 35 -6.44 1.04 -17.76
N VAL A 36 -5.44 0.24 -17.50
CA VAL A 36 -4.37 0.60 -16.58
C VAL A 36 -3.50 1.71 -17.17
N GLU A 37 -3.27 2.77 -16.39
CA GLU A 37 -2.36 3.88 -16.74
C GLU A 37 -1.04 3.77 -15.99
N ALA A 38 -1.08 3.37 -14.71
CA ALA A 38 0.09 3.14 -13.88
C ALA A 38 -0.20 2.09 -12.82
N CYS A 39 0.84 1.39 -12.40
CA CYS A 39 0.79 0.53 -11.23
C CYS A 39 2.10 0.65 -10.45
N GLY A 40 2.01 0.98 -9.17
CA GLY A 40 3.17 1.08 -8.29
C GLY A 40 3.87 -0.26 -8.10
N LEU A 41 5.15 -0.20 -7.79
CA LEU A 41 5.98 -1.36 -7.42
C LEU A 41 6.25 -1.32 -5.91
N CYS A 42 5.73 -2.27 -5.19
CA CYS A 42 5.85 -2.41 -3.74
C CYS A 42 6.94 -3.43 -3.35
N GLY A 43 7.42 -3.37 -2.12
CA GLY A 43 8.25 -4.43 -1.54
C GLY A 43 7.60 -5.82 -1.58
N THR A 44 6.28 -5.86 -1.48
CA THR A 44 5.46 -7.08 -1.62
C THR A 44 5.61 -7.75 -2.98
N ASP A 45 5.68 -6.97 -4.08
CA ASP A 45 5.91 -7.52 -5.43
C ASP A 45 7.29 -8.19 -5.54
N HIS A 46 8.30 -7.63 -4.85
CA HIS A 46 9.61 -8.25 -4.76
C HIS A 46 9.56 -9.59 -3.98
N GLU A 47 8.84 -9.63 -2.87
CA GLU A 47 8.67 -10.86 -2.07
C GLU A 47 7.87 -11.93 -2.84
N GLN A 48 6.84 -11.52 -3.59
CA GLN A 48 6.12 -12.40 -4.53
C GLN A 48 7.07 -12.93 -5.61
N TYR A 49 7.81 -12.04 -6.28
CA TYR A 49 8.74 -12.41 -7.35
C TYR A 49 9.82 -13.38 -6.88
N THR A 50 10.36 -13.16 -5.68
CA THR A 50 11.40 -14.04 -5.11
C THR A 50 10.86 -15.33 -4.49
N GLY A 51 9.53 -15.44 -4.32
CA GLY A 51 8.87 -16.61 -3.73
C GLY A 51 8.95 -16.67 -2.21
N HIS A 52 9.23 -15.56 -1.54
CA HIS A 52 9.27 -15.50 -0.08
C HIS A 52 7.87 -15.35 0.55
N LEU A 53 6.89 -14.81 -0.19
CA LEU A 53 5.51 -14.80 0.30
C LEU A 53 4.85 -16.15 0.05
N PRO A 54 4.15 -16.70 1.07
CA PRO A 54 3.35 -17.89 0.87
C PRO A 54 2.17 -17.56 -0.07
N GLY A 55 1.92 -18.41 -1.04
CA GLY A 55 0.82 -18.26 -1.99
C GLY A 55 1.04 -19.08 -3.25
N GLY A 56 0.02 -19.15 -4.08
CA GLY A 56 0.08 -19.78 -5.39
C GLY A 56 0.89 -18.93 -6.37
N PHE A 57 1.22 -19.54 -7.50
CA PHE A 57 1.80 -18.87 -8.66
C PHE A 57 0.80 -18.90 -9.82
N ALA A 58 1.21 -18.35 -10.95
CA ALA A 58 0.38 -18.08 -12.11
C ALA A 58 -0.74 -17.05 -11.81
N PHE A 59 -0.34 -15.89 -11.35
CA PHE A 59 -1.20 -14.71 -11.18
C PHE A 59 -0.59 -13.48 -11.86
N VAL A 60 -1.43 -12.46 -12.12
CA VAL A 60 -0.98 -11.14 -12.57
C VAL A 60 -0.67 -10.30 -11.34
N PRO A 61 0.59 -9.91 -11.06
CA PRO A 61 0.94 -9.04 -9.94
C PRO A 61 0.44 -7.61 -10.12
N GLY A 62 0.78 -6.75 -9.15
CA GLY A 62 0.43 -5.32 -9.15
C GLY A 62 -0.88 -5.05 -8.42
N HIS A 63 -0.76 -4.30 -7.33
CA HIS A 63 -1.86 -4.00 -6.40
C HIS A 63 -1.92 -2.52 -6.00
N GLU A 64 -1.14 -1.67 -6.66
CA GLU A 64 -1.16 -0.21 -6.50
C GLU A 64 -1.60 0.43 -7.83
N THR A 65 -2.78 0.01 -8.33
CA THR A 65 -3.24 0.28 -9.68
C THR A 65 -4.01 1.58 -9.78
N ILE A 66 -3.64 2.37 -10.78
CA ILE A 66 -4.39 3.55 -11.26
C ILE A 66 -4.76 3.31 -12.72
N GLY A 67 -5.98 3.66 -13.08
CA GLY A 67 -6.44 3.56 -14.47
C GLY A 67 -7.75 4.28 -14.72
N VAL A 68 -8.20 4.20 -15.94
CA VAL A 68 -9.47 4.78 -16.40
C VAL A 68 -10.49 3.68 -16.61
N ILE A 69 -11.69 3.86 -16.09
CA ILE A 69 -12.81 2.96 -16.33
C ILE A 69 -13.09 2.91 -17.84
N GLU A 70 -12.85 1.77 -18.45
CA GLU A 70 -13.04 1.54 -19.88
C GLU A 70 -14.45 1.08 -20.20
N ALA A 71 -14.98 0.19 -19.37
CA ALA A 71 -16.34 -0.30 -19.43
C ALA A 71 -16.83 -0.64 -18.02
N ILE A 72 -18.12 -0.47 -17.75
CA ILE A 72 -18.70 -0.70 -16.43
C ILE A 72 -20.17 -1.07 -16.53
N GLY A 73 -20.58 -2.05 -15.73
CA GLY A 73 -21.98 -2.42 -15.56
C GLY A 73 -22.78 -1.39 -14.76
N ALA A 74 -24.08 -1.33 -14.96
CA ALA A 74 -24.94 -0.30 -14.38
C ALA A 74 -24.98 -0.35 -12.83
N GLU A 75 -24.99 -1.55 -12.26
CA GLU A 75 -24.99 -1.73 -10.81
C GLU A 75 -23.64 -1.35 -10.20
N ALA A 76 -22.51 -1.67 -10.86
CA ALA A 76 -21.18 -1.26 -10.43
C ALA A 76 -21.02 0.26 -10.50
N ALA A 77 -21.47 0.91 -11.58
CA ALA A 77 -21.44 2.36 -11.75
C ALA A 77 -22.20 3.07 -10.62
N SER A 78 -23.41 2.60 -10.33
CA SER A 78 -24.23 3.13 -9.24
C SER A 78 -23.57 2.93 -7.86
N ARG A 79 -23.01 1.74 -7.64
CA ARG A 79 -22.38 1.37 -6.36
C ARG A 79 -21.12 2.17 -6.07
N TRP A 80 -20.27 2.37 -7.07
CA TRP A 80 -18.98 3.03 -6.91
C TRP A 80 -19.06 4.54 -7.16
N GLY A 81 -20.15 5.05 -7.72
CA GLY A 81 -20.32 6.46 -8.05
C GLY A 81 -19.37 6.93 -9.16
N VAL A 82 -19.02 6.04 -10.10
CA VAL A 82 -18.11 6.31 -11.22
C VAL A 82 -18.73 5.88 -12.55
N ALA A 83 -18.18 6.39 -13.65
CA ALA A 83 -18.61 6.11 -15.01
C ALA A 83 -17.43 5.81 -15.93
N CYS A 84 -17.69 5.35 -17.16
CA CYS A 84 -16.67 5.28 -18.20
C CYS A 84 -15.96 6.62 -18.36
N GLY A 85 -14.64 6.60 -18.44
CA GLY A 85 -13.78 7.77 -18.53
C GLY A 85 -13.27 8.29 -17.19
N ASP A 86 -13.87 7.90 -16.06
CA ASP A 86 -13.36 8.29 -14.74
C ASP A 86 -12.05 7.59 -14.43
N ARG A 87 -11.07 8.35 -13.91
CA ARG A 87 -9.82 7.78 -13.37
C ARG A 87 -10.06 7.33 -11.95
N VAL A 88 -9.60 6.12 -11.63
CA VAL A 88 -9.74 5.53 -10.29
C VAL A 88 -8.46 4.86 -9.82
N ALA A 89 -8.28 4.81 -8.51
CA ALA A 89 -7.37 3.94 -7.78
C ALA A 89 -8.14 2.69 -7.35
N VAL A 90 -7.51 1.52 -7.46
CA VAL A 90 -8.11 0.23 -7.07
C VAL A 90 -7.54 -0.21 -5.73
N GLU A 91 -8.41 -0.32 -4.71
CA GLU A 91 -8.02 -0.87 -3.40
C GLU A 91 -7.61 -2.33 -3.55
N VAL A 92 -6.54 -2.72 -2.87
CA VAL A 92 -6.00 -4.09 -2.94
C VAL A 92 -6.97 -5.12 -2.37
N PHE A 93 -7.68 -4.77 -1.29
CA PHE A 93 -8.66 -5.64 -0.65
C PHE A 93 -10.03 -5.51 -1.30
N GLN A 94 -10.78 -6.62 -1.28
CA GLN A 94 -12.18 -6.64 -1.66
C GLN A 94 -13.09 -6.56 -0.44
N SER A 95 -14.32 -6.07 -0.61
CA SER A 95 -15.31 -5.91 0.45
C SER A 95 -16.63 -6.55 0.08
N CYS A 96 -17.10 -7.52 0.84
CA CYS A 96 -18.46 -8.04 0.65
C CYS A 96 -19.56 -7.07 1.10
N ARG A 97 -19.23 -6.00 1.79
CA ARG A 97 -20.09 -4.92 2.30
C ARG A 97 -21.18 -5.35 3.30
N VAL A 98 -21.31 -6.63 3.58
CA VAL A 98 -22.41 -7.20 4.41
C VAL A 98 -21.95 -7.78 5.74
N CYS A 99 -20.71 -8.28 5.86
CA CYS A 99 -20.20 -8.78 7.13
C CYS A 99 -19.87 -7.64 8.11
N ASP A 100 -19.76 -7.95 9.39
CA ASP A 100 -19.55 -6.94 10.43
C ASP A 100 -18.23 -6.20 10.25
N ALA A 101 -17.17 -6.88 9.84
CA ALA A 101 -15.89 -6.26 9.53
C ALA A 101 -16.00 -5.22 8.40
N CYS A 102 -16.70 -5.55 7.31
CA CYS A 102 -16.90 -4.63 6.19
C CYS A 102 -17.78 -3.43 6.59
N ARG A 103 -18.86 -3.66 7.35
CA ARG A 103 -19.74 -2.59 7.85
C ARG A 103 -19.02 -1.63 8.80
N ALA A 104 -18.03 -2.14 9.54
CA ALA A 104 -17.18 -1.34 10.42
C ALA A 104 -16.01 -0.64 9.70
N GLY A 105 -15.92 -0.73 8.36
CA GLY A 105 -14.81 -0.18 7.58
C GLY A 105 -13.49 -0.96 7.68
N ALA A 106 -13.52 -2.16 8.30
CA ALA A 106 -12.36 -3.03 8.47
C ALA A 106 -12.34 -4.15 7.41
N TYR A 107 -12.57 -3.81 6.14
CA TYR A 107 -12.74 -4.75 5.03
C TYR A 107 -11.51 -5.63 4.77
N GLN A 108 -10.32 -5.25 5.20
CA GLN A 108 -9.13 -6.11 5.20
C GLN A 108 -9.31 -7.37 6.09
N ARG A 109 -10.35 -7.42 6.90
CA ARG A 109 -10.78 -8.59 7.70
C ARG A 109 -12.12 -9.13 7.21
N CYS A 110 -12.44 -8.96 5.92
CA CYS A 110 -13.67 -9.44 5.35
C CYS A 110 -13.80 -10.95 5.55
N GLU A 111 -14.96 -11.40 6.03
CA GLU A 111 -15.21 -12.83 6.29
C GLU A 111 -15.37 -13.66 5.00
N ARG A 112 -15.70 -12.99 3.88
CA ARG A 112 -15.83 -13.63 2.56
C ARG A 112 -14.52 -13.67 1.81
N HIS A 113 -13.72 -12.60 1.91
CA HIS A 113 -12.48 -12.43 1.17
C HIS A 113 -11.27 -12.62 2.08
N GLY A 114 -10.42 -13.58 1.73
CA GLY A 114 -9.14 -13.80 2.38
C GLY A 114 -7.99 -13.06 1.66
N LEU A 115 -6.77 -13.28 2.14
CA LEU A 115 -5.56 -12.72 1.52
C LEU A 115 -5.36 -13.19 0.07
N GLY A 116 -5.84 -14.38 -0.29
CA GLY A 116 -5.78 -14.90 -1.66
C GLY A 116 -6.78 -14.24 -2.63
N ASP A 117 -7.68 -13.40 -2.12
CA ASP A 117 -8.65 -12.65 -2.94
C ASP A 117 -8.24 -11.18 -3.15
N MET A 118 -7.03 -10.81 -2.74
CA MET A 118 -6.49 -9.47 -3.00
C MET A 118 -6.12 -9.31 -4.49
N TYR A 119 -6.37 -8.12 -5.04
CA TYR A 119 -5.86 -7.77 -6.35
C TYR A 119 -4.34 -7.92 -6.40
N GLY A 120 -3.82 -8.49 -7.51
CA GLY A 120 -2.40 -8.82 -7.61
C GLY A 120 -1.97 -10.13 -6.93
N TYR A 121 -2.95 -10.94 -6.45
CA TYR A 121 -2.72 -12.25 -5.83
C TYR A 121 -3.61 -13.35 -6.40
N ILE A 122 -4.73 -12.98 -7.03
CA ILE A 122 -5.73 -13.92 -7.53
C ILE A 122 -5.16 -14.68 -8.74
N PRO A 123 -5.18 -16.03 -8.74
CA PRO A 123 -4.66 -16.83 -9.84
C PRO A 123 -5.36 -16.58 -11.16
N VAL A 124 -4.62 -16.73 -12.28
CA VAL A 124 -5.16 -16.52 -13.64
C VAL A 124 -6.18 -17.59 -14.06
N ASP A 125 -6.20 -18.75 -13.42
CA ASP A 125 -7.19 -19.79 -13.63
C ASP A 125 -8.56 -19.51 -12.98
N ARG A 126 -8.62 -18.52 -12.08
CA ARG A 126 -9.88 -17.96 -11.62
C ARG A 126 -10.38 -16.95 -12.69
N PRO A 127 -11.46 -17.25 -13.38
CA PRO A 127 -12.00 -16.32 -14.40
C PRO A 127 -12.27 -14.92 -13.83
N PRO A 128 -11.96 -13.85 -14.60
CA PRO A 128 -11.43 -13.86 -15.97
C PRO A 128 -9.89 -13.82 -16.07
N GLY A 129 -9.15 -13.89 -14.97
CA GLY A 129 -7.69 -13.96 -14.95
C GLY A 129 -6.95 -12.62 -14.97
N LEU A 130 -7.61 -11.50 -15.19
CA LEU A 130 -7.04 -10.14 -15.25
C LEU A 130 -7.15 -9.43 -13.89
N TRP A 131 -6.67 -10.06 -12.80
CA TRP A 131 -6.87 -9.63 -11.42
C TRP A 131 -5.75 -8.75 -10.84
N GLY A 132 -4.82 -8.27 -11.66
CA GLY A 132 -3.69 -7.45 -11.20
C GLY A 132 -3.34 -6.32 -12.15
N GLY A 133 -2.63 -5.32 -11.63
CA GLY A 133 -2.31 -4.10 -12.33
C GLY A 133 -1.16 -4.21 -13.33
N TYR A 134 -0.38 -5.31 -13.33
CA TYR A 134 0.67 -5.48 -14.34
C TYR A 134 0.10 -6.03 -15.66
N ALA A 135 -0.98 -5.41 -16.12
CA ALA A 135 -1.68 -5.71 -17.34
C ALA A 135 -2.12 -4.43 -18.06
N GLN A 136 -2.45 -4.52 -19.34
CA GLN A 136 -3.05 -3.40 -20.08
C GLN A 136 -4.47 -3.10 -19.60
N THR A 137 -5.18 -4.15 -19.18
CA THR A 137 -6.55 -4.07 -18.66
C THR A 137 -6.64 -4.89 -17.39
N GLN A 138 -7.26 -4.33 -16.34
CA GLN A 138 -7.57 -5.03 -15.10
C GLN A 138 -9.08 -5.22 -14.98
N TYR A 139 -9.51 -6.40 -14.58
CA TYR A 139 -10.90 -6.67 -14.26
C TYR A 139 -11.20 -6.26 -12.82
N LEU A 140 -12.31 -5.57 -12.63
CA LEU A 140 -12.84 -5.15 -11.34
C LEU A 140 -14.11 -5.93 -11.06
N GLY A 141 -14.04 -6.87 -10.11
CA GLY A 141 -15.18 -7.70 -9.73
C GLY A 141 -16.21 -6.96 -8.86
N PRO A 142 -17.35 -7.59 -8.56
CA PRO A 142 -18.45 -6.96 -7.82
C PRO A 142 -18.06 -6.40 -6.46
N ASP A 143 -17.11 -7.03 -5.79
CA ASP A 143 -16.66 -6.68 -4.44
C ASP A 143 -15.43 -5.72 -4.44
N ALA A 144 -15.03 -5.20 -5.61
CA ALA A 144 -13.98 -4.19 -5.71
C ALA A 144 -14.33 -2.92 -4.94
N ILE A 145 -13.30 -2.25 -4.45
CA ILE A 145 -13.37 -0.89 -3.90
C ILE A 145 -12.53 0.00 -4.82
N VAL A 146 -13.12 1.08 -5.30
CA VAL A 146 -12.44 2.06 -6.14
C VAL A 146 -12.58 3.45 -5.56
N HIS A 147 -11.56 4.28 -5.78
CA HIS A 147 -11.55 5.68 -5.35
C HIS A 147 -11.29 6.58 -6.54
N ARG A 148 -12.12 7.60 -6.74
CA ARG A 148 -11.89 8.58 -7.81
C ARG A 148 -10.55 9.29 -7.61
N VAL A 149 -9.80 9.43 -8.69
CA VAL A 149 -8.54 10.18 -8.73
C VAL A 149 -8.79 11.45 -9.52
N PRO A 150 -8.42 12.65 -8.98
CA PRO A 150 -8.54 13.89 -9.72
C PRO A 150 -7.76 13.85 -11.05
N ASP A 151 -8.36 14.37 -12.12
CA ASP A 151 -7.75 14.36 -13.46
C ASP A 151 -6.42 15.12 -13.54
N VAL A 152 -6.25 16.14 -12.68
CA VAL A 152 -5.03 16.95 -12.60
C VAL A 152 -3.86 16.19 -11.98
N LEU A 153 -4.09 15.07 -11.29
CA LEU A 153 -3.04 14.29 -10.65
C LEU A 153 -2.42 13.34 -11.68
N ASP A 154 -1.09 13.38 -11.78
CA ASP A 154 -0.34 12.43 -12.61
C ASP A 154 -0.61 10.99 -12.15
N PRO A 155 -0.95 10.05 -13.05
CA PRO A 155 -1.27 8.68 -12.66
C PRO A 155 -0.11 7.95 -11.96
N VAL A 156 1.15 8.27 -12.27
CA VAL A 156 2.31 7.68 -11.58
C VAL A 156 2.37 8.18 -10.14
N VAL A 157 2.14 9.49 -9.92
CA VAL A 157 2.05 10.06 -8.56
C VAL A 157 0.85 9.48 -7.81
N ALA A 158 -0.27 9.28 -8.50
CA ALA A 158 -1.47 8.72 -7.90
C ALA A 158 -1.29 7.28 -7.36
N THR A 159 -0.32 6.50 -7.87
CA THR A 159 -0.02 5.16 -7.31
C THR A 159 0.41 5.20 -5.84
N LEU A 160 0.83 6.36 -5.34
CA LEU A 160 1.16 6.56 -3.92
C LEU A 160 -0.07 6.50 -3.00
N PHE A 161 -1.29 6.39 -3.54
CA PHE A 161 -2.51 6.26 -2.71
C PHE A 161 -2.41 5.12 -1.70
N ASN A 162 -1.85 3.98 -2.10
CA ASN A 162 -1.71 2.80 -1.25
C ASN A 162 -0.67 3.02 -0.13
N PRO A 163 0.60 3.38 -0.41
CA PRO A 163 1.56 3.63 0.67
C PRO A 163 1.19 4.82 1.55
N LEU A 164 0.53 5.87 1.02
CA LEU A 164 0.02 6.99 1.82
C LEU A 164 -1.12 6.54 2.74
N GLY A 165 -2.08 5.76 2.23
CA GLY A 165 -3.16 5.19 3.05
C GLY A 165 -2.62 4.30 4.16
N ALA A 166 -1.59 3.49 3.89
CA ALA A 166 -0.88 2.72 4.89
C ALA A 166 -0.18 3.61 5.93
N GLY A 167 0.49 4.68 5.48
CA GLY A 167 1.12 5.68 6.34
C GLY A 167 0.13 6.33 7.31
N VAL A 168 -1.02 6.80 6.80
CA VAL A 168 -2.11 7.36 7.63
C VAL A 168 -2.60 6.33 8.65
N ARG A 169 -2.82 5.09 8.22
CA ARG A 169 -3.30 4.04 9.11
C ARG A 169 -2.31 3.76 10.25
N TRP A 170 -1.04 3.59 9.93
CA TRP A 170 -0.03 3.16 10.91
C TRP A 170 0.52 4.28 11.77
N ALA A 171 0.65 5.48 11.23
CA ALA A 171 1.18 6.62 11.96
C ALA A 171 0.11 7.48 12.64
N VAL A 172 -1.16 7.39 12.24
CA VAL A 172 -2.23 8.24 12.76
C VAL A 172 -3.36 7.42 13.35
N THR A 173 -4.04 6.60 12.51
CA THR A 173 -5.31 5.97 12.92
C THR A 173 -5.13 4.92 14.00
N VAL A 174 -4.16 3.99 13.83
CA VAL A 174 -3.93 2.88 14.78
C VAL A 174 -3.40 3.38 16.12
N PRO A 175 -2.34 4.22 16.15
CA PRO A 175 -1.81 4.72 17.42
C PRO A 175 -2.66 5.83 18.04
N GLY A 176 -3.54 6.46 17.27
CA GLY A 176 -4.31 7.62 17.71
C GLY A 176 -3.46 8.87 17.89
N THR A 177 -2.49 9.08 16.98
CA THR A 177 -1.58 10.24 17.00
C THR A 177 -2.36 11.56 17.03
N ARG A 178 -1.89 12.48 17.84
CA ARG A 178 -2.54 13.78 18.10
C ARG A 178 -1.57 14.92 17.82
N ALA A 179 -2.12 16.11 17.69
CA ALA A 179 -1.35 17.33 17.65
C ALA A 179 -0.48 17.45 18.93
N GLY A 180 0.80 17.74 18.74
CA GLY A 180 1.78 17.84 19.82
C GLY A 180 2.57 16.57 20.12
N ASP A 181 2.20 15.41 19.59
CA ASP A 181 2.93 14.15 19.81
C ASP A 181 4.31 14.17 19.13
N VAL A 182 5.25 13.45 19.73
CA VAL A 182 6.55 13.09 19.13
C VAL A 182 6.41 11.71 18.50
N VAL A 183 6.71 11.61 17.21
CA VAL A 183 6.59 10.37 16.41
C VAL A 183 7.97 9.92 15.94
N ALA A 184 8.31 8.65 16.12
CA ALA A 184 9.50 8.05 15.53
C ALA A 184 9.13 7.01 14.50
N VAL A 185 9.70 7.09 13.28
CA VAL A 185 9.47 6.17 12.17
C VAL A 185 10.76 5.42 11.87
N LEU A 186 10.72 4.10 11.97
CA LEU A 186 11.85 3.24 11.68
C LEU A 186 11.74 2.67 10.25
N GLY A 187 12.70 3.02 9.42
CA GLY A 187 12.79 2.63 8.01
C GLY A 187 12.30 3.73 7.05
N PRO A 188 13.19 4.28 6.19
CA PRO A 188 12.89 5.41 5.31
C PRO A 188 12.38 4.97 3.93
N GLY A 189 11.80 3.76 3.84
CA GLY A 189 11.14 3.30 2.60
C GLY A 189 9.90 4.15 2.27
N VAL A 190 9.27 3.89 1.12
CA VAL A 190 8.07 4.63 0.70
C VAL A 190 6.99 4.65 1.78
N ARG A 191 6.81 3.55 2.51
CA ARG A 191 5.85 3.46 3.63
C ARG A 191 6.26 4.29 4.84
N GLY A 192 7.57 4.35 5.15
CA GLY A 192 8.08 5.18 6.24
C GLY A 192 8.00 6.65 5.93
N LEU A 193 8.36 7.08 4.73
CA LEU A 193 8.19 8.46 4.29
C LEU A 193 6.70 8.86 4.28
N SER A 194 5.82 7.96 3.82
CA SER A 194 4.37 8.18 3.90
C SER A 194 3.85 8.29 5.34
N ALA A 195 4.38 7.48 6.26
CA ALA A 195 4.05 7.56 7.69
C ALA A 195 4.54 8.87 8.32
N SER A 196 5.74 9.33 7.95
CA SER A 196 6.30 10.62 8.37
C SER A 196 5.41 11.78 7.94
N ALA A 197 5.07 11.84 6.65
CA ALA A 197 4.19 12.87 6.11
C ALA A 197 2.81 12.86 6.80
N ALA A 198 2.21 11.66 6.97
CA ALA A 198 0.92 11.51 7.63
C ALA A 198 0.95 11.97 9.10
N ALA A 199 2.01 11.63 9.84
CA ALA A 199 2.18 12.08 11.22
C ALA A 199 2.29 13.60 11.31
N LYS A 200 3.06 14.21 10.39
CA LYS A 200 3.24 15.67 10.34
C LYS A 200 1.93 16.38 10.01
N GLU A 201 1.18 15.91 9.03
CA GLU A 201 -0.14 16.43 8.67
C GLU A 201 -1.18 16.26 9.79
N ALA A 202 -1.05 15.21 10.61
CA ALA A 202 -1.89 15.04 11.80
C ALA A 202 -1.51 15.97 12.96
N GLY A 203 -0.48 16.80 12.81
CA GLY A 203 -0.05 17.79 13.78
C GLY A 203 0.99 17.31 14.77
N ALA A 204 1.72 16.21 14.49
CA ALA A 204 2.85 15.81 15.32
C ALA A 204 3.84 16.97 15.47
N ALA A 205 4.22 17.28 16.72
CA ALA A 205 5.15 18.37 17.01
C ALA A 205 6.55 18.07 16.48
N PHE A 206 6.92 16.79 16.51
CA PHE A 206 8.25 16.34 16.08
C PHE A 206 8.18 14.95 15.43
N VAL A 207 8.83 14.78 14.30
CA VAL A 207 8.93 13.51 13.59
C VAL A 207 10.39 13.16 13.37
N MET A 208 10.82 12.00 13.89
CA MET A 208 12.12 11.41 13.62
C MET A 208 11.99 10.27 12.63
N VAL A 209 12.89 10.21 11.65
CA VAL A 209 13.00 9.08 10.70
C VAL A 209 14.37 8.44 10.86
N THR A 210 14.41 7.10 10.98
CA THR A 210 15.68 6.37 11.03
C THR A 210 15.89 5.52 9.79
N GLY A 211 17.17 5.30 9.43
CA GLY A 211 17.58 4.41 8.34
C GLY A 211 18.99 3.88 8.58
N ARG A 212 19.50 3.06 7.65
CA ARG A 212 20.73 2.29 7.87
C ARG A 212 21.75 2.50 6.75
N GLY A 213 22.75 3.34 7.01
CA GLY A 213 23.96 3.49 6.20
C GLY A 213 23.71 3.81 4.75
N ARG A 214 24.64 3.41 3.90
CA ARG A 214 24.57 3.66 2.44
C ARG A 214 23.32 3.11 1.76
N ARG A 215 22.72 2.05 2.31
CA ARG A 215 21.51 1.44 1.75
C ARG A 215 20.33 2.41 1.71
N ASP A 216 20.22 3.26 2.70
CA ASP A 216 19.08 4.17 2.87
C ASP A 216 19.44 5.64 2.64
N ALA A 217 20.69 5.94 2.27
CA ALA A 217 21.20 7.31 2.20
C ALA A 217 20.34 8.25 1.34
N GLU A 218 19.94 7.82 0.14
CA GLU A 218 19.11 8.62 -0.75
C GLU A 218 17.71 8.89 -0.18
N ARG A 219 17.14 7.92 0.54
CA ARG A 219 15.83 8.04 1.18
C ARG A 219 15.88 8.92 2.42
N LEU A 220 16.96 8.79 3.21
CA LEU A 220 17.20 9.66 4.36
C LEU A 220 17.40 11.12 3.91
N ALA A 221 18.07 11.35 2.77
CA ALA A 221 18.29 12.69 2.25
C ALA A 221 17.00 13.45 1.91
N VAL A 222 15.94 12.75 1.53
CA VAL A 222 14.61 13.34 1.20
C VAL A 222 13.61 13.28 2.35
N ALA A 223 13.95 12.67 3.49
CA ALA A 223 13.01 12.48 4.58
C ALA A 223 12.48 13.81 5.16
N GLY A 224 13.28 14.87 5.13
CA GLY A 224 12.87 16.23 5.50
C GLY A 224 11.72 16.76 4.65
N ASP A 225 11.71 16.49 3.34
CA ASP A 225 10.63 16.87 2.42
C ASP A 225 9.31 16.16 2.75
N PHE A 226 9.40 15.01 3.45
CA PHE A 226 8.27 14.23 3.95
C PHE A 226 7.95 14.49 5.43
N GLY A 227 8.40 15.64 5.96
CA GLY A 227 8.02 16.12 7.29
C GLY A 227 8.88 15.59 8.44
N ALA A 228 10.03 14.95 8.18
CA ALA A 228 10.96 14.59 9.23
C ALA A 228 11.70 15.82 9.77
N ASP A 229 11.66 16.04 11.09
CA ASP A 229 12.42 17.09 11.78
C ASP A 229 13.83 16.61 12.15
N LEU A 230 13.99 15.29 12.30
CA LEU A 230 15.26 14.65 12.61
C LEU A 230 15.45 13.39 11.77
N VAL A 231 16.60 13.26 11.15
CA VAL A 231 16.97 12.06 10.35
C VAL A 231 18.19 11.43 11.01
N VAL A 232 18.12 10.12 11.29
CA VAL A 232 19.19 9.40 12.00
C VAL A 232 19.63 8.17 11.21
N ASP A 233 20.91 8.13 10.86
CA ASP A 233 21.57 6.89 10.43
C ASP A 233 21.97 6.08 11.67
N VAL A 234 21.31 4.95 11.88
CA VAL A 234 21.54 4.10 13.06
C VAL A 234 22.90 3.37 13.04
N THR A 235 23.65 3.47 11.95
CA THR A 235 25.04 2.97 11.90
C THR A 235 26.04 3.97 12.47
N GLU A 236 25.65 5.24 12.56
CA GLU A 236 26.51 6.35 12.98
C GLU A 236 26.10 6.94 14.35
N ALA A 237 24.80 6.86 14.68
CA ALA A 237 24.27 7.48 15.90
C ALA A 237 23.23 6.59 16.61
N ASP A 238 23.18 6.71 17.93
CA ASP A 238 22.13 6.10 18.76
C ASP A 238 20.83 6.93 18.60
N PRO A 239 19.75 6.36 18.04
CA PRO A 239 18.53 7.10 17.80
C PRO A 239 17.78 7.48 19.10
N VAL A 240 17.92 6.71 20.17
CA VAL A 240 17.30 7.02 21.48
C VAL A 240 17.94 8.28 22.07
N ARG A 241 19.27 8.35 22.01
CA ARG A 241 20.01 9.53 22.46
C ARG A 241 19.68 10.74 21.57
N ALA A 242 19.72 10.56 20.25
CA ALA A 242 19.44 11.63 19.29
C ALA A 242 18.03 12.22 19.51
N LEU A 243 17.03 11.37 19.74
CA LEU A 243 15.65 11.82 20.01
C LEU A 243 15.57 12.60 21.32
N ARG A 244 16.19 12.10 22.39
CA ARG A 244 16.21 12.79 23.70
C ARG A 244 16.89 14.12 23.64
N ASP A 245 18.03 14.21 22.95
CA ASP A 245 18.78 15.45 22.80
C ASP A 245 17.97 16.51 22.03
N ALA A 246 17.14 16.07 21.06
CA ALA A 246 16.32 16.95 20.23
C ALA A 246 15.00 17.38 20.90
N THR A 247 14.36 16.49 21.70
CA THR A 247 12.99 16.73 22.21
C THR A 247 12.92 16.81 23.75
N GLY A 248 13.98 16.44 24.43
CA GLY A 248 13.99 16.29 25.91
C GLY A 248 13.32 14.99 26.40
N GLY A 249 12.78 14.14 25.51
CA GLY A 249 12.01 12.96 25.87
C GLY A 249 12.11 11.79 24.90
N LEU A 250 11.13 10.91 24.97
CA LEU A 250 10.93 9.78 24.08
C LEU A 250 9.61 9.94 23.31
N ALA A 251 9.38 9.12 22.29
CA ALA A 251 8.22 9.24 21.40
C ALA A 251 6.90 8.76 22.05
N GLU A 252 5.81 9.47 21.79
CA GLU A 252 4.44 9.02 22.04
C GLU A 252 4.09 7.85 21.16
N VAL A 253 4.54 7.90 19.90
CA VAL A 253 4.26 6.90 18.87
C VAL A 253 5.56 6.49 18.19
N VAL A 254 5.76 5.19 18.04
CA VAL A 254 6.83 4.62 17.22
C VAL A 254 6.22 3.72 16.15
N VAL A 255 6.58 3.94 14.89
CA VAL A 255 6.10 3.15 13.74
C VAL A 255 7.28 2.40 13.14
N ASP A 256 7.31 1.09 13.31
CA ASP A 256 8.31 0.22 12.67
C ASP A 256 7.78 -0.32 11.36
N VAL A 257 8.33 0.18 10.26
CA VAL A 257 8.06 -0.27 8.87
C VAL A 257 9.29 -0.90 8.23
N THR A 258 10.26 -1.31 9.03
CA THR A 258 11.44 -2.03 8.54
C THR A 258 11.07 -3.45 8.12
N ALA A 259 11.78 -3.99 7.13
CA ALA A 259 11.64 -5.38 6.73
C ALA A 259 12.92 -6.15 7.07
N LYS A 260 12.77 -7.36 7.62
CA LYS A 260 13.90 -8.27 7.92
C LYS A 260 14.97 -7.64 8.85
N ALA A 261 14.54 -6.83 9.80
CA ALA A 261 15.40 -6.14 10.77
C ALA A 261 14.90 -6.40 12.21
N PRO A 262 15.14 -7.59 12.76
CA PRO A 262 14.62 -7.96 14.09
C PRO A 262 15.11 -7.03 15.21
N GLU A 263 16.28 -6.40 15.04
CA GLU A 263 16.81 -5.38 15.95
C GLU A 263 15.94 -4.11 16.01
N ALA A 264 15.17 -3.82 14.96
CA ALA A 264 14.32 -2.63 14.90
C ALA A 264 13.21 -2.66 15.97
N LEU A 265 12.65 -3.82 16.28
CA LEU A 265 11.65 -3.94 17.34
C LEU A 265 12.19 -3.54 18.71
N ALA A 266 13.40 -3.98 19.05
CA ALA A 266 14.04 -3.57 20.32
C ALA A 266 14.31 -2.06 20.34
N GLN A 267 14.74 -1.49 19.22
CA GLN A 267 14.93 -0.05 19.04
C GLN A 267 13.61 0.71 19.16
N ALA A 268 12.53 0.20 18.56
CA ALA A 268 11.20 0.81 18.64
C ALA A 268 10.70 0.87 20.10
N ILE A 269 10.89 -0.20 20.87
CA ILE A 269 10.53 -0.24 22.28
C ILE A 269 11.37 0.77 23.08
N ALA A 270 12.66 0.88 22.79
CA ALA A 270 13.57 1.81 23.49
C ALA A 270 13.27 3.30 23.19
N LEU A 271 12.72 3.58 22.01
CA LEU A 271 12.31 4.93 21.58
C LEU A 271 10.95 5.34 22.15
N ALA A 272 10.08 4.39 22.48
CA ALA A 272 8.77 4.67 23.03
C ALA A 272 8.88 5.13 24.50
N ARG A 273 8.15 6.21 24.84
CA ARG A 273 8.01 6.61 26.24
C ARG A 273 7.18 5.59 27.02
N PRO A 274 7.23 5.60 28.37
CA PRO A 274 6.27 4.85 29.17
C PRO A 274 4.83 5.17 28.77
N ALA A 275 4.01 4.13 28.56
CA ALA A 275 2.66 4.20 28.00
C ALA A 275 2.56 4.79 26.57
N GLY A 276 3.67 4.86 25.83
CA GLY A 276 3.68 5.15 24.40
C GLY A 276 3.19 3.94 23.57
N THR A 277 2.89 4.18 22.31
CA THR A 277 2.40 3.16 21.38
C THR A 277 3.49 2.77 20.37
N VAL A 278 3.71 1.47 20.20
CA VAL A 278 4.57 0.92 19.13
C VAL A 278 3.69 0.20 18.12
N VAL A 279 3.73 0.66 16.87
CA VAL A 279 3.05 0.03 15.74
C VAL A 279 4.09 -0.74 14.93
N VAL A 280 3.93 -2.05 14.81
CA VAL A 280 4.79 -2.92 13.99
C VAL A 280 4.05 -3.25 12.71
N ALA A 281 4.51 -2.72 11.60
CA ALA A 281 3.93 -2.88 10.27
C ALA A 281 4.93 -3.43 9.23
N GLY A 282 6.21 -3.49 9.57
CA GLY A 282 7.23 -4.20 8.83
C GLY A 282 7.19 -5.71 9.12
N THR A 283 7.45 -6.55 8.13
CA THR A 283 7.51 -8.02 8.24
C THR A 283 8.80 -8.55 7.64
#